data_3182d93734ac4dc8d8ba5d5a39d09863
#
_entry.id   3182d93734ac4dc8d8ba5d5a39d09863
#
_cell.length_a   1.000
_cell.length_b   1.000
_cell.length_c   1.000
_cell.angle_alpha   90.00
_cell.angle_beta   90.00
_cell.angle_gamma   90.00
#
_symmetry.space_group_name_H-M   'P 1'
#
loop_
_entity.id
_entity.type
_entity.pdbx_description
1 polymer ?
#
loop_
_entity_poly.entity_id
_entity_poly.type
_entity_poly.pdbx_seq_one_letter_code
_entity_poly.pdbx_strand_id
1 'polypeptide(L)'
;VTEGNPHEQVTITDKRRIDPQTGEVRQVPPGDTPGGAPAGEPAEQPDGKVAELTADLQRVQADFANYRKRALRDQQAAADRAKAAVVNQLLGVLDDLDRARKHGDLESGPLKSVADKLESALSGLGLTAFGEEGEDFDPVLHEAVQHEGTGSEGSRPVIGTVMRQGYKLGDQVLRHALVGVVDTVADEGDESAATDESTTAATEAEPAESDDNVGTSGD
;
A
#
# COMPACT_ATOMS: atom_id res chain seq x y z
N VAL A 1 73.62 -22.50 -19.04
CA VAL A 1 73.28 -23.56 -19.97
C VAL A 1 72.55 -24.61 -19.14
N THR A 2 71.25 -24.60 -19.16
CA THR A 2 70.44 -25.70 -18.59
C THR A 2 69.36 -25.99 -19.59
N GLU A 3 69.51 -27.15 -20.19
CA GLU A 3 68.64 -27.69 -21.25
C GLU A 3 67.25 -27.96 -20.68
N GLY A 4 66.28 -27.55 -21.45
CA GLY A 4 64.87 -27.82 -21.19
C GLY A 4 64.53 -29.27 -21.43
N ASN A 5 63.69 -29.78 -20.60
CA ASN A 5 63.07 -31.11 -20.72
C ASN A 5 61.84 -30.98 -21.68
N PRO A 6 61.84 -31.69 -22.80
CA PRO A 6 60.73 -31.60 -23.74
C PRO A 6 59.66 -32.66 -23.39
N HIS A 7 58.45 -32.18 -23.30
CA HIS A 7 57.22 -32.94 -23.51
C HIS A 7 56.85 -34.01 -22.49
N GLU A 8 56.29 -33.58 -21.38
CA GLU A 8 55.26 -34.39 -20.73
C GLU A 8 54.00 -34.34 -21.62
N GLN A 9 53.84 -35.38 -22.41
CA GLN A 9 52.56 -35.57 -23.14
C GLN A 9 51.48 -35.92 -22.13
N VAL A 10 50.60 -34.96 -21.87
CA VAL A 10 49.40 -35.20 -21.09
C VAL A 10 48.50 -36.09 -21.93
N THR A 11 48.49 -37.40 -21.57
CA THR A 11 47.57 -38.38 -22.18
C THR A 11 46.18 -38.18 -21.62
N ILE A 12 45.35 -37.47 -22.38
CA ILE A 12 43.93 -37.29 -22.04
C ILE A 12 43.21 -38.59 -22.40
N THR A 13 42.94 -39.43 -21.42
CA THR A 13 42.11 -40.60 -21.62
C THR A 13 40.65 -40.22 -21.58
N ASP A 14 40.01 -40.18 -22.73
CA ASP A 14 38.56 -39.92 -22.79
C ASP A 14 37.79 -41.13 -22.23
N LYS A 15 37.18 -40.98 -21.09
CA LYS A 15 36.39 -42.01 -20.37
C LYS A 15 34.91 -42.03 -20.79
N ARG A 16 34.54 -41.32 -21.88
CA ARG A 16 33.17 -41.32 -22.34
C ARG A 16 32.81 -42.67 -22.96
N ARG A 17 31.70 -43.24 -22.51
CA ARG A 17 31.18 -44.50 -23.03
C ARG A 17 30.46 -44.37 -24.40
N ILE A 18 30.23 -43.19 -24.87
CA ILE A 18 29.55 -42.90 -26.11
C ILE A 18 30.50 -42.12 -27.01
N ASP A 19 30.66 -42.57 -28.23
CA ASP A 19 31.45 -41.88 -29.25
C ASP A 19 30.75 -40.57 -29.66
N PRO A 20 31.40 -39.40 -29.55
CA PRO A 20 30.78 -38.12 -29.83
C PRO A 20 30.48 -37.89 -31.32
N GLN A 21 31.01 -38.69 -32.22
CA GLN A 21 30.79 -38.55 -33.66
C GLN A 21 29.75 -39.53 -34.20
N THR A 22 29.65 -40.74 -33.66
CA THR A 22 28.73 -41.79 -34.17
C THR A 22 27.55 -42.05 -33.25
N GLY A 23 27.60 -41.59 -31.97
CA GLY A 23 26.55 -41.84 -30.98
C GLY A 23 26.46 -43.30 -30.50
N GLU A 24 27.39 -44.17 -30.87
CA GLU A 24 27.38 -45.59 -30.49
C GLU A 24 28.12 -45.85 -29.19
N VAL A 25 27.65 -46.85 -28.41
CA VAL A 25 28.27 -47.28 -27.17
C VAL A 25 29.53 -48.06 -27.49
N ARG A 26 30.71 -47.53 -27.11
CA ARG A 26 31.99 -48.22 -27.24
C ARG A 26 31.97 -49.48 -26.34
N GLN A 27 32.04 -50.66 -26.96
CA GLN A 27 32.30 -51.90 -26.26
C GLN A 27 33.79 -52.01 -25.93
N VAL A 28 34.10 -51.92 -24.61
CA VAL A 28 35.45 -52.16 -24.13
C VAL A 28 35.70 -53.68 -24.10
N PRO A 29 36.73 -54.23 -24.77
CA PRO A 29 37.04 -55.64 -24.70
C PRO A 29 37.42 -56.01 -23.25
N PRO A 30 37.11 -57.22 -22.79
CA PRO A 30 37.55 -57.70 -21.48
C PRO A 30 39.06 -57.93 -21.50
N GLY A 31 39.80 -56.96 -20.97
CA GLY A 31 41.25 -57.07 -20.78
C GLY A 31 41.59 -57.32 -19.33
N ASP A 32 42.33 -58.37 -19.10
CA ASP A 32 43.09 -58.87 -17.97
C ASP A 32 43.01 -58.04 -16.67
N THR A 33 42.50 -58.70 -15.63
CA THR A 33 42.52 -58.24 -14.24
C THR A 33 43.85 -58.61 -13.60
N PRO A 34 44.72 -57.67 -13.20
CA PRO A 34 45.73 -57.95 -12.19
C PRO A 34 45.10 -57.78 -10.80
N GLY A 35 45.31 -58.77 -9.99
CA GLY A 35 44.73 -58.93 -8.67
C GLY A 35 45.16 -57.88 -7.66
N GLY A 36 44.28 -57.68 -6.66
CA GLY A 36 44.62 -57.18 -5.34
C GLY A 36 44.59 -55.66 -5.21
N ALA A 37 43.39 -55.07 -5.09
CA ALA A 37 43.21 -53.77 -4.47
C ALA A 37 42.65 -53.94 -3.06
N PRO A 38 43.13 -53.13 -2.08
CA PRO A 38 42.60 -53.14 -0.70
C PRO A 38 41.13 -52.73 -0.73
N ALA A 39 40.37 -53.27 0.20
CA ALA A 39 38.94 -52.95 0.37
C ALA A 39 38.76 -51.45 0.41
N GLY A 40 38.28 -50.91 -0.73
CA GLY A 40 37.88 -49.50 -0.85
C GLY A 40 36.66 -49.25 0.01
N GLU A 41 36.68 -48.10 0.64
CA GLU A 41 35.56 -47.51 1.33
C GLU A 41 34.26 -47.72 0.51
N PRO A 42 33.11 -47.94 1.19
CA PRO A 42 31.85 -48.15 0.48
C PRO A 42 31.62 -47.01 -0.47
N ALA A 43 31.62 -47.29 -1.77
CA ALA A 43 31.28 -46.32 -2.81
C ALA A 43 29.94 -45.76 -2.43
N GLU A 44 29.92 -44.46 -1.99
CA GLU A 44 28.71 -43.71 -1.75
C GLU A 44 27.83 -43.88 -3.00
N GLN A 45 26.68 -44.47 -2.82
CA GLN A 45 25.77 -44.80 -3.90
C GLN A 45 25.42 -43.50 -4.65
N PRO A 46 25.58 -43.42 -5.98
CA PRO A 46 25.33 -42.21 -6.75
C PRO A 46 23.91 -41.68 -6.56
N ASP A 47 22.96 -42.54 -6.22
CA ASP A 47 21.57 -42.20 -5.93
C ASP A 47 21.42 -41.35 -4.65
N GLY A 48 22.24 -41.57 -3.62
CA GLY A 48 22.24 -40.77 -2.39
C GLY A 48 22.70 -39.34 -2.66
N LYS A 49 23.78 -39.15 -3.43
CA LYS A 49 24.26 -37.79 -3.79
C LYS A 49 23.31 -37.04 -4.70
N VAL A 50 22.64 -37.74 -5.61
CA VAL A 50 21.62 -37.13 -6.48
C VAL A 50 20.41 -36.64 -5.67
N ALA A 51 19.96 -37.46 -4.69
CA ALA A 51 18.87 -37.06 -3.79
C ALA A 51 19.24 -35.86 -2.94
N GLU A 52 20.44 -35.82 -2.37
CA GLU A 52 20.97 -34.71 -1.57
C GLU A 52 21.04 -33.40 -2.43
N LEU A 53 21.67 -33.46 -3.59
CA LEU A 53 21.76 -32.33 -4.51
C LEU A 53 20.39 -31.84 -4.96
N THR A 54 19.45 -32.76 -5.16
CA THR A 54 18.07 -32.39 -5.54
C THR A 54 17.38 -31.66 -4.38
N ALA A 55 17.55 -32.12 -3.15
CA ALA A 55 17.03 -31.45 -1.96
C ALA A 55 17.66 -30.07 -1.77
N ASP A 56 18.97 -29.95 -1.96
CA ASP A 56 19.68 -28.67 -1.89
C ASP A 56 19.19 -27.69 -2.97
N LEU A 57 19.01 -28.15 -4.21
CA LEU A 57 18.45 -27.35 -5.28
C LEU A 57 17.03 -26.85 -4.96
N GLN A 58 16.17 -27.73 -4.42
CA GLN A 58 14.82 -27.35 -4.01
C GLN A 58 14.86 -26.31 -2.89
N ARG A 59 15.75 -26.47 -1.92
CA ARG A 59 15.96 -25.52 -0.84
C ARG A 59 16.41 -24.16 -1.37
N VAL A 60 17.44 -24.13 -2.23
CA VAL A 60 17.95 -22.89 -2.83
C VAL A 60 16.88 -22.20 -3.68
N GLN A 61 16.08 -22.96 -4.42
CA GLN A 61 14.96 -22.41 -5.20
C GLN A 61 13.90 -21.78 -4.28
N ALA A 62 13.56 -22.44 -3.17
CA ALA A 62 12.62 -21.91 -2.19
C ALA A 62 13.17 -20.64 -1.52
N ASP A 63 14.44 -20.63 -1.12
CA ASP A 63 15.11 -19.46 -0.53
C ASP A 63 15.16 -18.30 -1.53
N PHE A 64 15.46 -18.57 -2.80
CA PHE A 64 15.46 -17.54 -3.84
C PHE A 64 14.07 -16.98 -4.10
N ALA A 65 13.03 -17.82 -4.12
CA ALA A 65 11.64 -17.36 -4.26
C ALA A 65 11.22 -16.46 -3.08
N ASN A 66 11.58 -16.84 -1.85
CA ASN A 66 11.34 -16.05 -0.65
C ASN A 66 12.10 -14.72 -0.69
N TYR A 67 13.38 -14.76 -1.06
CA TYR A 67 14.19 -13.54 -1.24
C TYR A 67 13.58 -12.58 -2.24
N ARG A 68 13.18 -13.08 -3.42
CA ARG A 68 12.55 -12.26 -4.46
C ARG A 68 11.26 -11.60 -3.96
N LYS A 69 10.41 -12.37 -3.27
CA LYS A 69 9.16 -11.84 -2.69
C LYS A 69 9.42 -10.76 -1.65
N ARG A 70 10.45 -10.95 -0.81
CA ARG A 70 10.87 -9.97 0.18
C ARG A 70 11.44 -8.71 -0.49
N ALA A 71 12.34 -8.88 -1.47
CA ALA A 71 12.97 -7.76 -2.18
C ALA A 71 11.94 -6.86 -2.86
N LEU A 72 10.90 -7.43 -3.48
CA LEU A 72 9.81 -6.66 -4.08
C LEU A 72 9.03 -5.85 -3.04
N ARG A 73 8.74 -6.43 -1.86
CA ARG A 73 8.06 -5.69 -0.78
C ARG A 73 8.95 -4.58 -0.23
N ASP A 74 10.23 -4.85 -0.02
CA ASP A 74 11.19 -3.87 0.49
C ASP A 74 11.36 -2.70 -0.50
N GLN A 75 11.36 -2.99 -1.80
CA GLN A 75 11.39 -1.98 -2.86
C GLN A 75 10.14 -1.10 -2.84
N GLN A 76 8.96 -1.71 -2.72
CA GLN A 76 7.70 -0.96 -2.62
C GLN A 76 7.68 -0.10 -1.37
N ALA A 77 8.02 -0.66 -0.21
CA ALA A 77 8.09 0.08 1.03
C ALA A 77 9.11 1.23 1.00
N ALA A 78 10.22 1.07 0.27
CA ALA A 78 11.20 2.14 0.06
C ALA A 78 10.62 3.27 -0.80
N ALA A 79 9.89 2.93 -1.87
CA ALA A 79 9.22 3.90 -2.72
C ALA A 79 8.15 4.70 -1.95
N ASP A 80 7.35 4.02 -1.12
CA ASP A 80 6.30 4.65 -0.33
C ASP A 80 6.89 5.56 0.76
N ARG A 81 7.98 5.13 1.41
CA ARG A 81 8.72 5.99 2.35
C ARG A 81 9.32 7.23 1.68
N ALA A 82 9.84 7.09 0.45
CA ALA A 82 10.37 8.22 -0.30
C ALA A 82 9.27 9.23 -0.66
N LYS A 83 8.10 8.75 -1.11
CA LYS A 83 6.93 9.60 -1.35
C LYS A 83 6.50 10.32 -0.08
N ALA A 84 6.36 9.59 1.03
CA ALA A 84 6.00 10.14 2.33
C ALA A 84 6.98 11.23 2.79
N ALA A 85 8.28 11.04 2.59
CA ALA A 85 9.30 12.02 2.94
C ALA A 85 9.16 13.33 2.14
N VAL A 86 8.87 13.24 0.84
CA VAL A 86 8.63 14.43 0.00
C VAL A 86 7.35 15.15 0.42
N VAL A 87 6.25 14.42 0.60
CA VAL A 87 4.97 15.01 1.02
C VAL A 87 5.10 15.68 2.38
N ASN A 88 5.84 15.07 3.31
CA ASN A 88 6.06 15.63 4.65
C ASN A 88 6.76 17.01 4.60
N GLN A 89 7.64 17.25 3.64
CA GLN A 89 8.26 18.58 3.43
C GLN A 89 7.24 19.63 2.94
N LEU A 90 6.15 19.21 2.32
CA LEU A 90 5.12 20.10 1.80
C LEU A 90 4.00 20.40 2.82
N LEU A 91 3.94 19.67 3.95
CA LEU A 91 2.89 19.88 4.96
C LEU A 91 2.90 21.30 5.53
N GLY A 92 4.09 21.91 5.66
CA GLY A 92 4.18 23.30 6.09
C GLY A 92 3.52 24.27 5.11
N VAL A 93 3.62 24.01 3.80
CA VAL A 93 2.97 24.83 2.78
C VAL A 93 1.45 24.67 2.85
N LEU A 94 0.96 23.45 3.08
CA LEU A 94 -0.47 23.20 3.28
C LEU A 94 -1.01 23.92 4.52
N ASP A 95 -0.26 23.90 5.63
CA ASP A 95 -0.64 24.65 6.84
C ASP A 95 -0.73 26.16 6.58
N ASP A 96 0.16 26.71 5.78
CA ASP A 96 0.15 28.13 5.42
C ASP A 96 -1.04 28.45 4.49
N LEU A 97 -1.37 27.56 3.56
CA LEU A 97 -2.55 27.68 2.71
C LEU A 97 -3.84 27.58 3.51
N ASP A 98 -3.93 26.67 4.47
CA ASP A 98 -5.09 26.56 5.38
C ASP A 98 -5.27 27.82 6.22
N ARG A 99 -4.16 28.35 6.72
CA ARG A 99 -4.17 29.62 7.46
C ARG A 99 -4.64 30.77 6.58
N ALA A 100 -4.13 30.90 5.36
CA ALA A 100 -4.55 31.93 4.41
C ALA A 100 -6.03 31.78 4.04
N ARG A 101 -6.54 30.54 3.91
CA ARG A 101 -7.97 30.28 3.68
C ARG A 101 -8.84 30.74 4.86
N LYS A 102 -8.42 30.45 6.10
CA LYS A 102 -9.12 30.91 7.32
C LYS A 102 -9.13 32.43 7.47
N HIS A 103 -8.12 33.12 6.92
CA HIS A 103 -8.07 34.59 6.90
C HIS A 103 -8.81 35.22 5.71
N GLY A 104 -9.33 34.43 4.77
CA GLY A 104 -10.03 34.92 3.60
C GLY A 104 -9.13 35.32 2.41
N ASP A 105 -7.81 35.15 2.54
CA ASP A 105 -6.83 35.51 1.51
C ASP A 105 -6.90 34.60 0.26
N LEU A 106 -7.55 33.45 0.39
CA LEU A 106 -7.70 32.44 -0.67
C LEU A 106 -9.14 32.31 -1.21
N GLU A 107 -10.03 33.27 -0.96
CA GLU A 107 -11.40 33.17 -1.44
C GLU A 107 -11.49 33.33 -2.97
N SER A 108 -10.57 34.09 -3.57
CA SER A 108 -10.56 34.34 -5.02
C SER A 108 -9.16 34.61 -5.55
N GLY A 109 -9.01 34.61 -6.86
CA GLY A 109 -7.77 34.99 -7.52
C GLY A 109 -6.85 33.82 -7.90
N PRO A 110 -5.68 34.14 -8.50
CA PRO A 110 -4.78 33.13 -9.03
C PRO A 110 -4.16 32.24 -7.95
N LEU A 111 -3.97 32.75 -6.72
CA LEU A 111 -3.41 31.97 -5.61
C LEU A 111 -4.34 30.83 -5.17
N LYS A 112 -5.65 31.07 -5.15
CA LYS A 112 -6.64 30.02 -4.91
C LYS A 112 -6.49 28.86 -5.90
N SER A 113 -6.42 29.18 -7.19
CA SER A 113 -6.30 28.12 -8.22
C SER A 113 -5.00 27.33 -8.13
N VAL A 114 -3.92 27.91 -7.62
CA VAL A 114 -2.66 27.22 -7.35
C VAL A 114 -2.78 26.32 -6.14
N ALA A 115 -3.40 26.80 -5.05
CA ALA A 115 -3.67 26.02 -3.84
C ALA A 115 -4.53 24.79 -4.16
N ASP A 116 -5.66 24.99 -4.84
CA ASP A 116 -6.58 23.92 -5.22
C ASP A 116 -5.90 22.87 -6.12
N LYS A 117 -5.04 23.29 -7.03
CA LYS A 117 -4.25 22.36 -7.87
C LYS A 117 -3.22 21.58 -7.07
N LEU A 118 -2.55 22.21 -6.11
CA LEU A 118 -1.59 21.54 -5.23
C LEU A 118 -2.29 20.49 -4.37
N GLU A 119 -3.40 20.85 -3.72
CA GLU A 119 -4.20 19.93 -2.91
C GLU A 119 -4.72 18.76 -3.76
N SER A 120 -5.25 19.03 -4.94
CA SER A 120 -5.72 18.01 -5.88
C SER A 120 -4.59 17.07 -6.32
N ALA A 121 -3.39 17.60 -6.60
CA ALA A 121 -2.23 16.78 -6.98
C ALA A 121 -1.78 15.87 -5.83
N LEU A 122 -1.75 16.39 -4.60
CA LEU A 122 -1.38 15.63 -3.41
C LEU A 122 -2.44 14.58 -3.05
N SER A 123 -3.72 14.93 -3.16
CA SER A 123 -4.83 13.98 -3.03
C SER A 123 -4.75 12.86 -4.07
N GLY A 124 -4.37 13.18 -5.32
CA GLY A 124 -4.10 12.19 -6.36
C GLY A 124 -2.93 11.24 -6.04
N LEU A 125 -2.00 11.65 -5.19
CA LEU A 125 -0.95 10.78 -4.65
C LEU A 125 -1.40 9.93 -3.45
N GLY A 126 -2.64 10.13 -2.98
CA GLY A 126 -3.24 9.43 -1.84
C GLY A 126 -3.10 10.16 -0.50
N LEU A 127 -2.77 11.47 -0.52
CA LEU A 127 -2.80 12.30 0.69
C LEU A 127 -4.25 12.57 1.09
N THR A 128 -4.56 12.36 2.35
CA THR A 128 -5.87 12.62 2.94
C THR A 128 -5.68 13.43 4.23
N ALA A 129 -6.39 14.54 4.35
CA ALA A 129 -6.49 15.28 5.59
C ALA A 129 -7.49 14.60 6.53
N PHE A 130 -7.33 14.79 7.83
CA PHE A 130 -8.24 14.32 8.88
C PHE A 130 -8.16 15.24 10.09
N GLY A 131 -9.09 15.07 11.02
CA GLY A 131 -9.25 15.89 12.19
C GLY A 131 -10.09 17.12 11.87
N GLU A 132 -11.37 16.92 11.58
CA GLU A 132 -12.36 17.96 11.41
C GLU A 132 -13.14 18.20 12.70
N GLU A 133 -13.67 19.40 12.88
CA GLU A 133 -14.50 19.72 14.07
C GLU A 133 -15.77 18.85 14.05
N GLY A 134 -16.09 18.25 15.19
CA GLY A 134 -17.22 17.34 15.34
C GLY A 134 -16.88 15.85 15.12
N GLU A 135 -15.69 15.52 14.64
CA GLU A 135 -15.26 14.11 14.55
C GLU A 135 -15.01 13.52 15.96
N ASP A 136 -15.22 12.20 16.09
CA ASP A 136 -14.86 11.48 17.32
C ASP A 136 -13.35 11.54 17.56
N PHE A 137 -12.94 11.78 18.79
CA PHE A 137 -11.54 11.80 19.13
C PHE A 137 -10.93 10.38 19.11
N ASP A 138 -9.93 10.18 18.27
CA ASP A 138 -9.13 8.96 18.19
C ASP A 138 -7.69 9.24 18.63
N PRO A 139 -7.22 8.68 19.76
CA PRO A 139 -5.85 8.88 20.23
C PRO A 139 -4.76 8.40 19.25
N VAL A 140 -5.09 7.54 18.27
CA VAL A 140 -4.15 7.05 17.27
C VAL A 140 -3.91 8.10 16.17
N LEU A 141 -4.89 8.93 15.89
CA LEU A 141 -4.86 9.92 14.81
C LEU A 141 -4.70 11.36 15.34
N HIS A 142 -5.20 11.62 16.54
CA HIS A 142 -5.33 12.97 17.08
C HIS A 142 -4.45 13.16 18.31
N GLU A 143 -3.81 14.32 18.40
CA GLU A 143 -3.06 14.78 19.56
C GLU A 143 -3.87 15.88 20.26
N ALA A 144 -4.44 15.55 21.42
CA ALA A 144 -5.21 16.51 22.22
C ALA A 144 -4.26 17.42 23.01
N VAL A 145 -4.32 18.73 22.75
CA VAL A 145 -3.57 19.75 23.53
C VAL A 145 -4.43 20.43 24.57
N GLN A 146 -5.74 20.41 24.41
CA GLN A 146 -6.71 21.00 25.31
C GLN A 146 -7.92 20.08 25.41
N HIS A 147 -8.45 19.96 26.63
CA HIS A 147 -9.66 19.21 26.88
C HIS A 147 -10.62 20.11 27.67
N GLU A 148 -11.80 20.35 27.13
CA GLU A 148 -12.85 21.12 27.76
C GLU A 148 -14.03 20.17 28.03
N GLY A 149 -14.33 19.99 29.32
CA GLY A 149 -15.42 19.13 29.75
C GLY A 149 -15.15 18.53 31.12
N THR A 150 -16.18 18.02 31.74
CA THR A 150 -16.13 17.46 33.09
C THR A 150 -16.11 15.94 33.10
N GLY A 151 -16.07 15.27 31.95
CA GLY A 151 -16.07 13.81 31.85
C GLY A 151 -17.31 13.19 32.47
N SER A 152 -18.50 13.73 32.19
CA SER A 152 -19.77 13.21 32.69
C SER A 152 -19.98 11.77 32.22
N GLU A 153 -20.63 10.92 33.04
CA GLU A 153 -21.02 9.57 32.63
C GLU A 153 -21.88 9.64 31.35
N GLY A 154 -21.42 8.98 30.26
CA GLY A 154 -22.09 9.00 28.96
C GLY A 154 -21.62 10.05 27.98
N SER A 155 -20.65 10.93 28.36
CA SER A 155 -20.04 11.86 27.39
C SER A 155 -19.05 11.15 26.48
N ARG A 156 -19.03 11.57 25.18
CA ARG A 156 -18.02 11.14 24.21
C ARG A 156 -17.08 12.31 23.92
N PRO A 157 -15.75 12.07 23.91
CA PRO A 157 -14.80 13.08 23.50
C PRO A 157 -14.89 13.29 21.99
N VAL A 158 -15.15 14.50 21.55
CA VAL A 158 -15.16 14.90 20.14
C VAL A 158 -14.18 16.05 19.93
N ILE A 159 -13.77 16.25 18.68
CA ILE A 159 -12.93 17.36 18.28
C ILE A 159 -13.75 18.65 18.31
N GLY A 160 -13.44 19.53 19.25
CA GLY A 160 -14.08 20.83 19.37
C GLY A 160 -13.40 21.91 18.55
N THR A 161 -12.08 21.88 18.47
CA THR A 161 -11.29 22.87 17.72
C THR A 161 -10.09 22.20 17.06
N VAL A 162 -9.83 22.55 15.81
CA VAL A 162 -8.68 22.06 15.06
C VAL A 162 -7.62 23.14 14.95
N MET A 163 -6.54 22.99 15.69
CA MET A 163 -5.40 23.90 15.64
C MET A 163 -4.53 23.63 14.42
N ARG A 164 -4.36 22.34 14.08
CA ARG A 164 -3.59 21.91 12.90
C ARG A 164 -4.12 20.58 12.41
N GLN A 165 -4.40 20.50 11.10
CA GLN A 165 -4.90 19.27 10.48
C GLN A 165 -3.86 18.15 10.49
N GLY A 166 -4.33 16.93 10.65
CA GLY A 166 -3.57 15.72 10.46
C GLY A 166 -3.56 15.30 9.00
N TYR A 167 -2.53 14.57 8.60
CA TYR A 167 -2.40 14.06 7.23
C TYR A 167 -1.94 12.60 7.22
N LYS A 168 -2.55 11.80 6.36
CA LYS A 168 -2.13 10.42 6.06
C LYS A 168 -1.92 10.25 4.56
N LEU A 169 -0.95 9.40 4.20
CA LEU A 169 -0.67 9.01 2.83
C LEU A 169 -0.99 7.52 2.66
N GLY A 170 -2.12 7.21 2.02
CA GLY A 170 -2.68 5.87 2.10
C GLY A 170 -2.94 5.47 3.55
N ASP A 171 -2.32 4.37 4.01
CA ASP A 171 -2.46 3.88 5.39
C ASP A 171 -1.43 4.48 6.36
N GLN A 172 -0.43 5.22 5.87
CA GLN A 172 0.63 5.78 6.68
C GLN A 172 0.25 7.17 7.21
N VAL A 173 0.14 7.32 8.53
CA VAL A 173 0.00 8.63 9.17
C VAL A 173 1.34 9.38 9.05
N LEU A 174 1.31 10.55 8.40
CA LEU A 174 2.45 11.45 8.28
C LEU A 174 2.56 12.39 9.49
N ARG A 175 1.41 12.84 9.99
CA ARG A 175 1.33 13.77 11.10
C ARG A 175 -0.04 13.67 11.77
N HIS A 176 -0.07 13.62 13.10
CA HIS A 176 -1.32 13.67 13.87
C HIS A 176 -1.97 15.06 13.79
N ALA A 177 -3.30 15.10 13.87
CA ALA A 177 -4.02 16.34 13.99
C ALA A 177 -3.86 16.88 15.42
N LEU A 178 -3.59 18.17 15.52
CA LEU A 178 -3.49 18.86 16.82
C LEU A 178 -4.85 19.50 17.11
N VAL A 179 -5.52 19.00 18.15
CA VAL A 179 -6.93 19.30 18.39
C VAL A 179 -7.21 19.69 19.84
N GLY A 180 -8.23 20.51 20.04
CA GLY A 180 -8.90 20.68 21.33
C GLY A 180 -10.10 19.75 21.37
N VAL A 181 -10.22 18.99 22.45
CA VAL A 181 -11.29 18.01 22.64
C VAL A 181 -12.34 18.60 23.57
N VAL A 182 -13.60 18.36 23.24
CA VAL A 182 -14.75 18.72 24.08
C VAL A 182 -15.57 17.47 24.37
N ASP A 183 -16.10 17.39 25.59
CA ASP A 183 -17.02 16.31 25.94
C ASP A 183 -18.43 16.68 25.48
N THR A 184 -18.99 15.90 24.58
CA THR A 184 -20.41 16.03 24.19
C THR A 184 -21.21 14.93 24.85
N VAL A 185 -22.32 15.27 25.48
CA VAL A 185 -23.35 14.29 25.84
C VAL A 185 -23.94 13.77 24.56
N ALA A 186 -24.04 12.44 24.40
CA ALA A 186 -24.75 11.85 23.30
C ALA A 186 -26.18 12.39 23.36
N ASP A 187 -26.52 13.28 22.43
CA ASP A 187 -27.91 13.66 22.23
C ASP A 187 -28.61 12.46 21.62
N GLU A 188 -29.46 11.78 22.42
CA GLU A 188 -30.34 10.70 21.96
C GLU A 188 -31.49 11.27 21.09
N GLY A 189 -31.21 12.26 20.26
CA GLY A 189 -32.17 13.12 19.57
C GLY A 189 -32.11 13.15 18.05
N ASP A 190 -31.70 12.09 17.34
CA ASP A 190 -31.92 12.04 15.89
C ASP A 190 -32.69 10.77 15.43
N GLU A 191 -33.63 10.32 16.24
CA GLU A 191 -34.61 9.30 15.84
C GLU A 191 -36.05 9.85 15.74
N SER A 192 -36.21 11.14 15.46
CA SER A 192 -37.54 11.77 15.34
C SER A 192 -37.78 12.58 14.06
N ALA A 193 -37.28 12.11 12.93
CA ALA A 193 -37.67 12.70 11.63
C ALA A 193 -38.08 11.65 10.59
N ALA A 194 -38.71 10.56 11.01
CA ALA A 194 -39.30 9.62 10.07
C ALA A 194 -40.56 9.00 10.62
N THR A 195 -41.58 9.80 11.03
CA THR A 195 -42.95 9.30 11.16
C THR A 195 -43.87 10.51 11.34
N ASP A 196 -44.33 11.11 10.26
CA ASP A 196 -45.69 11.62 10.16
C ASP A 196 -45.98 12.09 8.72
N GLU A 197 -46.25 11.15 7.84
CA GLU A 197 -47.09 11.35 6.68
C GLU A 197 -47.89 10.11 6.43
N SER A 198 -48.94 9.95 7.23
CA SER A 198 -50.09 9.13 6.89
C SER A 198 -51.21 9.44 7.86
N THR A 199 -52.13 10.28 7.44
CA THR A 199 -53.55 10.19 7.69
C THR A 199 -54.23 11.53 7.45
N THR A 200 -55.02 11.65 6.45
CA THR A 200 -56.46 11.82 6.33
C THR A 200 -56.79 12.42 4.98
N ALA A 201 -57.25 11.68 4.05
CA ALA A 201 -58.60 11.25 3.75
C ALA A 201 -59.62 12.38 3.61
N ALA A 202 -60.03 12.54 2.34
CA ALA A 202 -61.37 12.78 1.85
C ALA A 202 -62.19 14.00 2.37
N THR A 203 -62.51 14.86 1.47
CA THR A 203 -63.90 15.28 1.23
C THR A 203 -63.95 16.21 0.00
N GLU A 204 -64.48 15.69 -1.05
CA GLU A 204 -65.61 16.16 -1.91
C GLU A 204 -65.85 17.65 -1.98
N ALA A 205 -65.76 18.21 -3.21
CA ALA A 205 -66.91 18.73 -3.97
C ALA A 205 -66.43 19.62 -5.11
N GLU A 206 -66.74 19.23 -6.32
CA GLU A 206 -66.97 20.01 -7.54
C GLU A 206 -68.18 20.97 -7.38
N PRO A 207 -68.55 21.78 -8.45
CA PRO A 207 -67.87 22.54 -9.47
C PRO A 207 -68.42 24.02 -9.57
N ALA A 208 -67.94 24.78 -10.49
CA ALA A 208 -68.66 25.75 -11.34
C ALA A 208 -67.64 26.78 -11.92
N GLU A 209 -67.43 26.67 -13.19
CA GLU A 209 -67.96 27.44 -14.35
C GLU A 209 -67.80 28.94 -14.26
N SER A 210 -67.28 29.36 -15.37
CA SER A 210 -67.55 30.52 -16.23
C SER A 210 -66.44 31.55 -16.22
N ASP A 211 -65.95 31.70 -17.36
CA ASP A 211 -66.23 32.57 -18.49
C ASP A 211 -65.25 33.75 -18.62
N ASP A 212 -64.67 33.71 -19.77
CA ASP A 212 -64.65 34.82 -20.79
C ASP A 212 -63.80 36.04 -20.52
N ASN A 213 -62.94 36.30 -21.43
CA ASN A 213 -62.84 37.43 -22.32
C ASN A 213 -61.45 37.92 -22.64
N VAL A 214 -60.96 37.55 -23.83
CA VAL A 214 -60.78 38.46 -24.99
C VAL A 214 -60.02 39.77 -24.75
N GLY A 215 -59.04 39.98 -25.59
CA GLY A 215 -58.62 41.28 -26.06
C GLY A 215 -57.13 41.51 -26.04
N THR A 216 -56.46 41.23 -27.12
CA THR A 216 -56.18 42.12 -28.27
C THR A 216 -55.04 43.10 -28.08
N SER A 217 -54.11 42.91 -28.97
CA SER A 217 -53.30 43.83 -29.77
C SER A 217 -52.39 44.88 -29.12
N GLY A 218 -51.26 44.90 -29.68
CA GLY A 218 -50.76 46.08 -30.36
C GLY A 218 -49.49 46.67 -29.79
N ASP A 219 -48.54 46.61 -30.51
CA ASP A 219 -47.61 47.51 -31.15
C ASP A 219 -46.17 47.26 -30.72
#